data_0f7d1569d2613d4d062d2fd89c2be861
#
_entry.id   0f7d1569d2613d4d062d2fd89c2be861
#
_cell.length_a   1.000
_cell.length_b   1.000
_cell.length_c   1.000
_cell.angle_alpha   90.00
_cell.angle_beta   90.00
_cell.angle_gamma   90.00
#
_symmetry.space_group_name_H-M   'P 1'
#
loop_
_entity.id
_entity.type
_entity.pdbx_description
1 polymer ?
#
loop_
_entity_poly.entity_id
_entity_poly.type
_entity_poly.pdbx_seq_one_letter_code
_entity_poly.pdbx_strand_id
1 'polypeptide(L)'
;MKKVFMVKSVVLAMVMAGGISSAMAATSGSSSTVQGGTVEFKGSVVDAACAVTADTTNQIVNMGQVRLAAFTGKDSVANQKTPFSIKLADCDTTIASQASVTFDGNAAAGEAGVLDNTSGAGNAAGVGIQIYDKDGSALDLGTASQAVTLIDGDNTLNFSADYYQTADTATAGSVDTTATFNVTYQ
;
A
#
# COMPACT_ATOMS: atom_id res chain seq x y z
N MET A 1 -16.83 50.86 -5.50
CA MET A 1 -16.97 52.12 -4.75
C MET A 1 -15.69 52.31 -3.96
N LYS A 2 -14.90 53.33 -4.41
CA LYS A 2 -13.62 53.74 -3.79
C LYS A 2 -13.92 54.52 -2.52
N LYS A 3 -13.22 54.20 -1.41
CA LYS A 3 -13.05 55.16 -0.31
C LYS A 3 -11.56 55.29 0.00
N VAL A 4 -11.04 56.41 -0.47
CA VAL A 4 -9.76 56.98 -0.13
C VAL A 4 -9.90 57.68 1.23
N PHE A 5 -9.04 57.30 2.20
CA PHE A 5 -8.88 58.07 3.42
C PHE A 5 -7.55 58.81 3.40
N MET A 6 -7.66 60.12 3.24
CA MET A 6 -6.61 61.10 3.32
C MET A 6 -6.52 61.57 4.77
N VAL A 7 -5.40 61.40 5.44
CA VAL A 7 -5.16 62.04 6.75
C VAL A 7 -3.96 62.97 6.65
N LYS A 8 -4.29 64.19 7.02
CA LYS A 8 -3.46 65.41 6.96
C LYS A 8 -2.27 65.34 7.91
N SER A 9 -1.16 65.89 7.39
CA SER A 9 0.03 66.28 8.14
C SER A 9 -0.28 67.34 9.19
N VAL A 10 0.23 67.18 10.39
CA VAL A 10 0.47 68.28 11.34
C VAL A 10 1.95 68.20 11.77
N VAL A 11 2.68 69.18 11.35
CA VAL A 11 4.05 69.50 11.81
C VAL A 11 3.93 70.31 13.08
N LEU A 12 4.57 69.90 14.15
CA LEU A 12 4.90 70.78 15.25
C LEU A 12 6.31 70.47 15.75
N ALA A 13 7.12 71.51 15.78
CA ALA A 13 8.54 71.52 16.09
C ALA A 13 8.82 71.78 17.60
N MET A 14 10.07 71.46 17.98
CA MET A 14 10.86 71.89 19.17
C MET A 14 10.56 71.15 20.49
N VAL A 15 11.60 70.60 21.17
CA VAL A 15 12.71 71.26 21.88
C VAL A 15 13.76 70.21 22.28
N MET A 16 15.04 70.57 22.23
CA MET A 16 16.21 69.81 22.66
C MET A 16 16.24 69.63 24.19
N ALA A 17 16.50 68.36 24.62
CA ALA A 17 17.15 68.04 25.88
C ALA A 17 17.95 66.76 25.71
N GLY A 18 19.28 66.86 25.92
CA GLY A 18 20.20 65.72 25.76
C GLY A 18 19.92 64.60 26.75
N GLY A 19 19.72 63.40 26.22
CA GLY A 19 19.70 62.14 26.96
C GLY A 19 20.45 61.12 26.11
N ILE A 20 21.51 60.57 26.70
CA ILE A 20 22.28 59.47 26.10
C ILE A 20 21.35 58.25 26.05
N SER A 21 20.67 58.09 24.94
CA SER A 21 19.86 56.89 24.68
C SER A 21 20.81 55.80 24.17
N SER A 22 21.16 54.82 25.01
CA SER A 22 21.69 53.54 24.59
C SER A 22 20.67 52.92 23.61
N ALA A 23 20.96 52.99 22.32
CA ALA A 23 20.24 52.25 21.30
C ALA A 23 20.43 50.74 21.55
N MET A 24 19.49 50.11 22.21
CA MET A 24 19.35 48.67 22.12
C MET A 24 19.01 48.36 20.65
N ALA A 25 20.01 47.85 19.92
CA ALA A 25 19.78 47.24 18.62
C ALA A 25 18.85 46.05 18.83
N ALA A 26 17.57 46.22 18.57
CA ALA A 26 16.65 45.09 18.44
C ALA A 26 17.16 44.27 17.26
N THR A 27 17.75 43.12 17.58
CA THR A 27 18.08 42.09 16.57
C THR A 27 16.76 41.64 15.98
N SER A 28 16.36 42.22 14.87
CA SER A 28 15.25 41.68 14.08
C SER A 28 15.66 40.34 13.57
N GLY A 29 15.26 39.26 14.27
CA GLY A 29 15.39 37.93 13.75
C GLY A 29 14.62 37.85 12.42
N SER A 30 15.32 37.84 11.30
CA SER A 30 14.69 37.61 10.02
C SER A 30 14.20 36.17 9.97
N SER A 31 12.88 35.96 10.03
CA SER A 31 12.29 34.67 9.72
C SER A 31 12.40 34.45 8.21
N SER A 32 13.02 33.35 7.82
CA SER A 32 13.07 32.89 6.43
C SER A 32 12.02 31.80 6.23
N THR A 33 11.11 32.02 5.29
CA THR A 33 10.14 31.00 4.88
C THR A 33 10.58 30.43 3.54
N VAL A 34 10.76 29.12 3.50
CA VAL A 34 11.06 28.39 2.26
C VAL A 34 9.92 27.41 1.98
N GLN A 35 9.61 27.21 0.71
CA GLN A 35 8.62 26.23 0.31
C GLN A 35 9.17 24.81 0.56
N GLY A 36 8.52 24.05 1.45
CA GLY A 36 8.97 22.72 1.85
C GLY A 36 8.58 21.61 0.88
N GLY A 37 7.46 21.79 0.16
CA GLY A 37 6.93 20.77 -0.74
C GLY A 37 5.40 20.69 -0.72
N THR A 38 4.87 19.62 -1.30
CA THR A 38 3.44 19.29 -1.31
C THR A 38 3.20 17.98 -0.54
N VAL A 39 2.07 17.89 0.13
CA VAL A 39 1.58 16.67 0.77
C VAL A 39 0.25 16.33 0.11
N GLU A 40 0.17 15.13 -0.48
CA GLU A 40 -1.05 14.65 -1.11
C GLU A 40 -1.75 13.66 -0.19
N PHE A 41 -3.04 13.86 0.07
CA PHE A 41 -3.87 12.97 0.88
C PHE A 41 -4.82 12.20 -0.04
N LYS A 42 -4.75 10.87 0.01
CA LYS A 42 -5.61 9.95 -0.76
C LYS A 42 -6.29 8.98 0.21
N GLY A 43 -7.55 8.73 -0.04
CA GLY A 43 -8.34 7.79 0.77
C GLY A 43 -9.68 7.52 0.11
N SER A 44 -10.41 6.55 0.64
CA SER A 44 -11.78 6.22 0.23
C SER A 44 -12.65 6.03 1.46
N VAL A 45 -13.94 6.26 1.30
CA VAL A 45 -14.96 5.92 2.30
C VAL A 45 -15.79 4.78 1.71
N VAL A 46 -15.97 3.71 2.47
CA VAL A 46 -16.69 2.50 2.04
C VAL A 46 -17.91 2.29 2.95
N ASP A 47 -18.95 1.66 2.38
CA ASP A 47 -20.11 1.15 3.12
C ASP A 47 -19.96 -0.37 3.19
N ALA A 48 -19.24 -0.86 4.20
CA ALA A 48 -18.91 -2.27 4.39
C ALA A 48 -18.74 -2.55 5.89
N ALA A 49 -18.75 -3.84 6.27
CA ALA A 49 -18.58 -4.24 7.67
C ALA A 49 -17.20 -3.90 8.25
N CYS A 50 -16.18 -3.80 7.42
CA CYS A 50 -14.82 -3.41 7.81
C CYS A 50 -14.20 -2.49 6.75
N ALA A 51 -13.16 -1.74 7.14
CA ALA A 51 -12.27 -1.04 6.23
C ALA A 51 -10.99 -1.84 5.99
N VAL A 52 -10.49 -1.87 4.75
CA VAL A 52 -9.16 -2.43 4.44
C VAL A 52 -8.10 -1.40 4.83
N THR A 53 -7.07 -1.83 5.57
CA THR A 53 -6.02 -0.91 6.04
C THR A 53 -5.14 -0.40 4.90
N ALA A 54 -4.61 0.81 5.03
CA ALA A 54 -3.82 1.46 3.98
C ALA A 54 -2.51 0.72 3.65
N ASP A 55 -1.89 0.05 4.62
CA ASP A 55 -0.70 -0.78 4.45
C ASP A 55 -0.98 -2.08 3.68
N THR A 56 -2.24 -2.50 3.64
CA THR A 56 -2.68 -3.67 2.87
C THR A 56 -3.02 -3.33 1.42
N THR A 57 -3.58 -2.14 1.14
CA THR A 57 -4.08 -1.78 -0.20
C THR A 57 -3.00 -1.70 -1.29
N ASN A 58 -1.74 -1.48 -0.94
CA ASN A 58 -0.61 -1.43 -1.88
C ASN A 58 0.58 -2.22 -1.32
N GLN A 59 0.33 -3.45 -0.88
CA GLN A 59 1.32 -4.30 -0.25
C GLN A 59 2.32 -4.87 -1.27
N ILE A 60 3.60 -4.86 -0.91
CA ILE A 60 4.66 -5.54 -1.66
C ILE A 60 5.06 -6.80 -0.88
N VAL A 61 4.87 -7.96 -1.49
CA VAL A 61 5.30 -9.25 -0.94
C VAL A 61 6.67 -9.62 -1.54
N ASN A 62 7.72 -9.54 -0.74
CA ASN A 62 9.07 -9.87 -1.18
C ASN A 62 9.29 -11.39 -1.10
N MET A 63 9.22 -12.07 -2.24
CA MET A 63 9.32 -13.53 -2.33
C MET A 63 10.74 -14.09 -2.13
N GLY A 64 11.78 -13.23 -2.17
CA GLY A 64 13.17 -13.68 -2.09
C GLY A 64 13.63 -14.39 -3.35
N GLN A 65 14.73 -15.18 -3.26
CA GLN A 65 15.32 -15.91 -4.37
C GLN A 65 15.09 -17.42 -4.20
N VAL A 66 14.75 -18.08 -5.29
CA VAL A 66 14.66 -19.54 -5.38
C VAL A 66 15.63 -20.07 -6.44
N ARG A 67 16.19 -21.25 -6.22
CA ARG A 67 17.08 -21.90 -7.18
C ARG A 67 16.24 -22.68 -8.20
N LEU A 68 16.63 -22.66 -9.47
CA LEU A 68 16.00 -23.52 -10.51
C LEU A 68 15.93 -24.99 -10.11
N ALA A 69 16.95 -25.48 -9.39
CA ALA A 69 16.98 -26.87 -8.90
C ALA A 69 15.94 -27.20 -7.82
N ALA A 70 15.20 -26.22 -7.33
CA ALA A 70 14.05 -26.46 -6.43
C ALA A 70 12.82 -26.98 -7.20
N PHE A 71 12.74 -26.71 -8.50
CA PHE A 71 11.68 -27.20 -9.36
C PHE A 71 12.03 -28.58 -9.92
N THR A 72 11.05 -29.45 -9.97
CA THR A 72 11.21 -30.84 -10.43
C THR A 72 10.53 -31.11 -11.77
N GLY A 73 9.96 -30.09 -12.38
CA GLY A 73 9.21 -30.14 -13.64
C GLY A 73 7.91 -29.34 -13.55
N LYS A 74 7.15 -29.31 -14.63
CA LYS A 74 5.85 -28.65 -14.69
C LYS A 74 4.97 -29.08 -13.49
N ASP A 75 4.18 -28.16 -12.98
CA ASP A 75 3.27 -28.30 -11.83
C ASP A 75 4.00 -28.50 -10.49
N SER A 76 5.31 -28.28 -10.43
CA SER A 76 6.06 -28.30 -9.17
C SER A 76 6.13 -26.92 -8.53
N VAL A 77 6.21 -26.89 -7.21
CA VAL A 77 6.39 -25.69 -6.39
C VAL A 77 7.80 -25.62 -5.80
N ALA A 78 8.28 -24.43 -5.51
CA ALA A 78 9.61 -24.26 -4.92
C ALA A 78 9.67 -24.69 -3.43
N ASN A 79 8.53 -24.87 -2.77
CA ASN A 79 8.39 -25.15 -1.35
C ASN A 79 9.03 -24.07 -0.46
N GLN A 80 8.90 -22.81 -0.88
CA GLN A 80 9.42 -21.65 -0.18
C GLN A 80 8.30 -20.62 0.03
N LYS A 81 7.25 -21.03 0.70
CA LYS A 81 6.07 -20.18 0.94
C LYS A 81 6.44 -18.92 1.72
N THR A 82 6.10 -17.78 1.15
CA THR A 82 6.23 -16.46 1.78
C THR A 82 4.88 -16.03 2.32
N PRO A 83 4.74 -15.80 3.64
CA PRO A 83 3.47 -15.38 4.24
C PRO A 83 3.18 -13.90 3.92
N PHE A 84 1.90 -13.59 3.74
CA PHE A 84 1.37 -12.22 3.71
C PHE A 84 -0.04 -12.19 4.30
N SER A 85 -0.58 -11.01 4.53
CA SER A 85 -1.90 -10.90 5.17
C SER A 85 -2.68 -9.70 4.66
N ILE A 86 -4.00 -9.85 4.65
CA ILE A 86 -4.97 -8.78 4.43
C ILE A 86 -5.48 -8.35 5.79
N LYS A 87 -5.27 -7.08 6.14
CA LYS A 87 -5.70 -6.50 7.41
C LYS A 87 -6.97 -5.69 7.22
N LEU A 88 -7.93 -5.96 8.06
CA LEU A 88 -9.19 -5.26 8.15
C LEU A 88 -9.23 -4.52 9.48
N ALA A 89 -9.72 -3.30 9.47
CA ALA A 89 -9.87 -2.47 10.66
C ALA A 89 -11.32 -2.02 10.82
N ASP A 90 -11.66 -1.64 12.05
CA ASP A 90 -12.96 -1.09 12.41
C ASP A 90 -14.13 -1.99 11.97
N CYS A 91 -13.98 -3.29 12.19
CA CYS A 91 -15.02 -4.26 11.87
C CYS A 91 -16.18 -4.19 12.87
N ASP A 92 -17.40 -4.30 12.32
CA ASP A 92 -18.66 -4.40 13.06
C ASP A 92 -19.34 -5.74 12.74
N THR A 93 -19.31 -6.65 13.71
CA THR A 93 -19.87 -8.00 13.55
C THR A 93 -21.40 -8.04 13.52
N THR A 94 -22.06 -6.90 13.81
CA THR A 94 -23.52 -6.77 13.64
C THR A 94 -23.92 -6.58 12.18
N ILE A 95 -22.99 -6.13 11.32
CA ILE A 95 -23.18 -5.95 9.86
C ILE A 95 -22.84 -7.24 9.11
N ALA A 96 -21.69 -7.85 9.42
CA ALA A 96 -21.29 -9.15 8.87
C ALA A 96 -20.38 -9.90 9.84
N SER A 97 -20.57 -11.21 9.95
CA SER A 97 -19.85 -12.05 10.91
C SER A 97 -18.68 -12.82 10.30
N GLN A 98 -18.54 -12.82 8.98
CA GLN A 98 -17.49 -13.51 8.25
C GLN A 98 -16.97 -12.67 7.09
N ALA A 99 -15.71 -12.90 6.70
CA ALA A 99 -15.11 -12.35 5.51
C ALA A 99 -14.32 -13.40 4.73
N SER A 100 -14.34 -13.29 3.41
CA SER A 100 -13.50 -14.06 2.50
C SER A 100 -12.82 -13.11 1.51
N VAL A 101 -11.70 -13.56 0.93
CA VAL A 101 -10.93 -12.77 -0.05
C VAL A 101 -10.88 -13.52 -1.37
N THR A 102 -11.11 -12.81 -2.46
CA THR A 102 -10.91 -13.29 -3.83
C THR A 102 -9.74 -12.53 -4.43
N PHE A 103 -8.77 -13.26 -4.97
CA PHE A 103 -7.64 -12.67 -5.70
C PHE A 103 -7.89 -12.80 -7.20
N ASP A 104 -7.66 -11.70 -7.92
CA ASP A 104 -7.75 -11.64 -9.37
C ASP A 104 -6.42 -11.16 -9.95
N GLY A 105 -6.07 -11.66 -11.13
CA GLY A 105 -4.83 -11.30 -11.80
C GLY A 105 -4.70 -11.95 -13.16
N ASN A 106 -3.56 -11.72 -13.80
CA ASN A 106 -3.26 -12.36 -15.07
C ASN A 106 -2.82 -13.81 -14.80
N ALA A 107 -3.63 -14.78 -15.22
CA ALA A 107 -3.33 -16.19 -15.03
C ALA A 107 -2.28 -16.69 -16.04
N ALA A 108 -1.39 -17.54 -15.60
CA ALA A 108 -0.45 -18.23 -16.47
C ALA A 108 -1.18 -19.17 -17.45
N ALA A 109 -0.68 -19.29 -18.67
CA ALA A 109 -1.31 -20.07 -19.70
C ALA A 109 -1.47 -21.54 -19.29
N GLY A 110 -2.72 -22.00 -19.18
CA GLY A 110 -3.07 -23.35 -18.77
C GLY A 110 -3.14 -23.59 -17.27
N GLU A 111 -2.85 -22.56 -16.43
CA GLU A 111 -2.81 -22.67 -14.98
C GLU A 111 -3.69 -21.56 -14.36
N ALA A 112 -4.98 -21.84 -14.21
CA ALA A 112 -5.97 -20.85 -13.76
C ALA A 112 -5.72 -20.31 -12.33
N GLY A 113 -4.98 -21.05 -11.49
CA GLY A 113 -4.65 -20.68 -10.12
C GLY A 113 -3.33 -19.95 -9.96
N VAL A 114 -2.53 -19.80 -11.03
CA VAL A 114 -1.18 -19.28 -10.97
C VAL A 114 -1.10 -17.92 -11.66
N LEU A 115 -0.59 -16.92 -10.95
CA LEU A 115 -0.29 -15.60 -11.52
C LEU A 115 0.88 -15.71 -12.49
N ASP A 116 0.68 -15.18 -13.69
CA ASP A 116 1.72 -15.15 -14.72
C ASP A 116 2.83 -14.16 -14.38
N ASN A 117 4.06 -14.52 -14.74
CA ASN A 117 5.20 -13.62 -14.63
C ASN A 117 5.16 -12.59 -15.75
N THR A 118 4.81 -11.36 -15.43
CA THR A 118 4.67 -10.24 -16.38
C THR A 118 5.89 -9.33 -16.44
N SER A 119 6.99 -9.69 -15.76
CA SER A 119 8.21 -8.91 -15.80
C SER A 119 8.79 -8.85 -17.24
N GLY A 120 9.54 -7.79 -17.53
CA GLY A 120 10.04 -7.49 -18.88
C GLY A 120 11.24 -8.31 -19.31
N ALA A 121 12.18 -7.70 -20.04
CA ALA A 121 13.39 -8.37 -20.50
C ALA A 121 14.23 -8.91 -19.33
N GLY A 122 14.64 -10.19 -19.41
CA GLY A 122 15.40 -10.86 -18.34
C GLY A 122 14.53 -11.53 -17.28
N ASN A 123 13.24 -11.67 -17.52
CA ASN A 123 12.34 -12.43 -16.65
C ASN A 123 12.60 -13.94 -16.69
N ALA A 124 12.22 -14.63 -15.61
CA ALA A 124 12.12 -16.07 -15.57
C ALA A 124 10.99 -16.53 -16.50
N ALA A 125 11.25 -17.50 -17.38
CA ALA A 125 10.21 -18.12 -18.17
C ALA A 125 9.76 -19.45 -17.54
N GLY A 126 8.48 -19.80 -17.71
CA GLY A 126 7.92 -21.04 -17.18
C GLY A 126 7.78 -21.05 -15.65
N VAL A 127 7.71 -19.88 -15.03
CA VAL A 127 7.52 -19.71 -13.58
C VAL A 127 6.45 -18.65 -13.34
N GLY A 128 5.55 -18.92 -12.41
CA GLY A 128 4.54 -17.99 -11.91
C GLY A 128 4.46 -18.02 -10.39
N ILE A 129 3.45 -17.36 -9.83
CA ILE A 129 3.19 -17.31 -8.39
C ILE A 129 1.82 -17.93 -8.10
N GLN A 130 1.80 -18.93 -7.22
CA GLN A 130 0.60 -19.54 -6.66
C GLN A 130 0.32 -18.93 -5.29
N ILE A 131 -0.93 -18.51 -5.08
CA ILE A 131 -1.43 -18.06 -3.76
C ILE A 131 -2.04 -19.24 -3.03
N TYR A 132 -1.89 -19.25 -1.72
CA TYR A 132 -2.43 -20.29 -0.81
C TYR A 132 -3.24 -19.65 0.29
N ASP A 133 -4.32 -20.30 0.64
CA ASP A 133 -5.17 -19.95 1.77
C ASP A 133 -4.49 -20.25 3.12
N LYS A 134 -5.12 -19.83 4.21
CA LYS A 134 -4.65 -20.01 5.59
C LYS A 134 -4.36 -21.46 5.99
N ASP A 135 -5.03 -22.43 5.38
CA ASP A 135 -4.82 -23.85 5.61
C ASP A 135 -3.72 -24.46 4.73
N GLY A 136 -3.15 -23.67 3.83
CA GLY A 136 -2.11 -24.09 2.90
C GLY A 136 -2.63 -24.72 1.62
N SER A 137 -3.94 -24.74 1.37
CA SER A 137 -4.54 -25.15 0.10
C SER A 137 -4.28 -24.10 -0.98
N ALA A 138 -4.07 -24.53 -2.22
CA ALA A 138 -3.93 -23.62 -3.36
C ALA A 138 -5.25 -22.86 -3.56
N LEU A 139 -5.15 -21.57 -3.84
CA LEU A 139 -6.29 -20.69 -4.09
C LEU A 139 -6.27 -20.26 -5.55
N ASP A 140 -7.28 -20.67 -6.29
CA ASP A 140 -7.42 -20.29 -7.70
C ASP A 140 -7.86 -18.84 -7.83
N LEU A 141 -7.37 -18.16 -8.86
CA LEU A 141 -7.75 -16.78 -9.16
C LEU A 141 -9.25 -16.71 -9.48
N GLY A 142 -9.91 -15.68 -8.99
CA GLY A 142 -11.36 -15.51 -9.08
C GLY A 142 -12.17 -16.39 -8.12
N THR A 143 -11.52 -17.22 -7.31
CA THR A 143 -12.19 -18.07 -6.31
C THR A 143 -12.05 -17.47 -4.92
N ALA A 144 -13.14 -17.47 -4.15
CA ALA A 144 -13.13 -16.98 -2.78
C ALA A 144 -12.33 -17.91 -1.85
N SER A 145 -11.52 -17.32 -0.97
CA SER A 145 -10.86 -18.04 0.13
C SER A 145 -11.86 -18.62 1.11
N GLN A 146 -11.39 -19.47 2.01
CA GLN A 146 -12.19 -19.89 3.15
C GLN A 146 -12.60 -18.69 4.00
N ALA A 147 -13.87 -18.64 4.36
CA ALA A 147 -14.38 -17.59 5.22
C ALA A 147 -13.67 -17.59 6.59
N VAL A 148 -13.38 -16.41 7.09
CA VAL A 148 -12.83 -16.17 8.43
C VAL A 148 -13.90 -15.50 9.27
N THR A 149 -14.14 -16.02 10.47
CA THR A 149 -15.02 -15.39 11.44
C THR A 149 -14.38 -14.07 11.91
N LEU A 150 -15.16 -13.00 11.81
CA LEU A 150 -14.73 -11.66 12.23
C LEU A 150 -14.96 -11.48 13.74
N ILE A 151 -14.17 -10.59 14.30
CA ILE A 151 -14.38 -10.00 15.63
C ILE A 151 -14.51 -8.49 15.46
N ASP A 152 -15.13 -7.81 16.40
CA ASP A 152 -15.22 -6.35 16.40
C ASP A 152 -13.81 -5.72 16.48
N GLY A 153 -13.57 -4.68 15.67
CA GLY A 153 -12.29 -4.02 15.57
C GLY A 153 -11.38 -4.64 14.51
N ASP A 154 -10.11 -4.93 14.85
CA ASP A 154 -9.10 -5.35 13.88
C ASP A 154 -9.12 -6.86 13.63
N ASN A 155 -9.05 -7.23 12.34
CA ASN A 155 -8.97 -8.62 11.88
C ASN A 155 -7.80 -8.79 10.90
N THR A 156 -7.23 -9.99 10.86
CA THR A 156 -6.14 -10.33 9.95
C THR A 156 -6.43 -11.65 9.25
N LEU A 157 -6.50 -11.60 7.92
CA LEU A 157 -6.67 -12.76 7.07
C LEU A 157 -5.30 -13.15 6.52
N ASN A 158 -4.84 -14.36 6.82
CA ASN A 158 -3.50 -14.83 6.49
C ASN A 158 -3.49 -15.67 5.22
N PHE A 159 -2.50 -15.42 4.38
CA PHE A 159 -2.25 -16.12 3.12
C PHE A 159 -0.76 -16.41 2.98
N SER A 160 -0.40 -17.19 1.97
CA SER A 160 0.99 -17.34 1.56
C SER A 160 1.09 -17.45 0.05
N ALA A 161 2.28 -17.18 -0.48
CA ALA A 161 2.57 -17.31 -1.89
C ALA A 161 3.83 -18.15 -2.09
N ASP A 162 3.90 -18.92 -3.17
CA ASP A 162 5.08 -19.70 -3.55
C ASP A 162 5.32 -19.59 -5.05
N TYR A 163 6.53 -19.86 -5.47
CA TYR A 163 6.87 -20.01 -6.86
C TYR A 163 6.33 -21.33 -7.41
N TYR A 164 5.76 -21.27 -8.59
CA TYR A 164 5.16 -22.41 -9.29
C TYR A 164 5.75 -22.54 -10.70
N GLN A 165 6.15 -23.75 -11.09
CA GLN A 165 6.64 -24.03 -12.44
C GLN A 165 5.47 -24.31 -13.38
N THR A 166 5.25 -23.41 -14.34
CA THR A 166 4.10 -23.47 -15.28
C THR A 166 4.40 -24.19 -16.58
N ALA A 167 5.67 -24.50 -16.86
CA ALA A 167 6.09 -25.16 -18.09
C ALA A 167 7.09 -26.30 -17.82
N ASP A 168 7.31 -27.18 -18.80
CA ASP A 168 8.26 -28.31 -18.68
C ASP A 168 9.69 -27.84 -18.40
N THR A 169 10.04 -26.64 -18.86
CA THR A 169 11.33 -26.02 -18.62
C THR A 169 11.15 -24.64 -18.01
N ALA A 170 11.95 -24.34 -16.99
CA ALA A 170 12.03 -23.01 -16.39
C ALA A 170 13.40 -22.39 -16.65
N THR A 171 13.45 -21.07 -16.75
CA THR A 171 14.70 -20.30 -16.88
C THR A 171 14.87 -19.35 -15.69
N ALA A 172 16.13 -19.07 -15.35
CA ALA A 172 16.43 -18.08 -14.32
C ALA A 172 16.13 -16.66 -14.84
N GLY A 173 15.64 -15.81 -13.96
CA GLY A 173 15.32 -14.42 -14.26
C GLY A 173 14.54 -13.78 -13.12
N SER A 174 14.07 -12.56 -13.33
CA SER A 174 13.17 -11.89 -12.39
C SER A 174 11.75 -12.46 -12.46
N VAL A 175 11.05 -12.44 -11.34
CA VAL A 175 9.62 -12.73 -11.25
C VAL A 175 8.95 -11.54 -10.63
N ASP A 176 8.01 -10.96 -11.37
CA ASP A 176 7.21 -9.82 -10.94
C ASP A 176 5.78 -10.00 -11.47
N THR A 177 4.82 -9.96 -10.57
CA THR A 177 3.40 -10.10 -10.91
C THR A 177 2.56 -9.30 -9.92
N THR A 178 1.34 -8.99 -10.33
CA THR A 178 0.39 -8.22 -9.52
C THR A 178 -0.92 -8.96 -9.46
N ALA A 179 -1.47 -9.09 -8.26
CA ALA A 179 -2.85 -9.48 -8.03
C ALA A 179 -3.63 -8.31 -7.44
N THR A 180 -4.88 -8.18 -7.82
CA THR A 180 -5.87 -7.38 -7.12
C THR A 180 -6.66 -8.30 -6.18
N PHE A 181 -7.24 -7.75 -5.13
CA PHE A 181 -8.10 -8.55 -4.24
C PHE A 181 -9.40 -7.81 -3.91
N ASN A 182 -10.43 -8.59 -3.67
CA ASN A 182 -11.74 -8.16 -3.21
C ASN A 182 -12.06 -8.85 -1.89
N VAL A 183 -12.64 -8.11 -0.95
CA VAL A 183 -13.13 -8.69 0.32
C VAL A 183 -14.65 -8.78 0.24
N THR A 184 -15.17 -9.97 0.50
CA THR A 184 -16.61 -10.25 0.57
C THR A 184 -16.99 -10.51 2.02
N TYR A 185 -17.97 -9.76 2.51
CA TYR A 185 -18.51 -9.86 3.86
C TYR A 185 -19.84 -10.62 3.85
N GLN A 186 -20.05 -11.50 4.87
CA GLN A 186 -21.23 -12.37 5.00
C GLN A 186 -21.75 -12.40 6.44
#